data_a921ea5de4dec368478fe24a2d72bbd2
#
_entry.id   a921ea5de4dec368478fe24a2d72bbd2
#
_cell.length_a   1.000
_cell.length_b   1.000
_cell.length_c   1.000
_cell.angle_alpha   90.00
_cell.angle_beta   90.00
_cell.angle_gamma   90.00
#
_symmetry.space_group_name_H-M   'P 1'
#
loop_
_entity.id
_entity.type
_entity.pdbx_description
1 polymer ?
#
loop_
_entity_poly.entity_id
_entity_poly.type
_entity_poly.pdbx_seq_one_letter_code
_entity_poly.pdbx_strand_id
1 'polypeptide(L)'
;ASLDAMSISGETMFRQDVGPLLTGAQHVPPADPYRCIWNPGGNCEACDLRCAAYIDYVLEKEGDVGAVIAEPVRNTAVNPPPPGYWQAVRKACDRHGALLVLDETAVCLGRTGNMFACQTFDVIPDILTIGKGLGGGVIPFAAMIARTDLDVAPQKGIGHYTHEKNPVASAAGLAAIEIIETQNLLQQAVDLGDYAIKHLKGIQADHPLIGDVRGVGLVLGIDLVKDRGSKERAITAADRLMYECLHNGLSFKTSQGSFIPLSPPLTITQQELDQALDILESALTVVEDNR
;
A
#
# COMPACT_ATOMS: atom_id res chain seq x y z
N ALA A 1 7.01 2.78 16.15
CA ALA A 1 7.86 1.82 15.41
C ALA A 1 9.13 1.55 16.22
N SER A 2 9.61 0.31 16.20
CA SER A 2 10.89 -0.07 16.79
C SER A 2 12.06 0.33 15.88
N LEU A 3 13.29 0.35 16.41
CA LEU A 3 14.47 0.77 15.65
C LEU A 3 14.73 -0.13 14.43
N ASP A 4 14.48 -1.43 14.55
CA ASP A 4 14.56 -2.38 13.45
C ASP A 4 13.54 -2.06 12.33
N ALA A 5 12.27 -1.84 12.68
CA ALA A 5 11.25 -1.45 11.70
C ALA A 5 11.59 -0.12 11.00
N MET A 6 12.11 0.87 11.74
CA MET A 6 12.58 2.12 11.16
C MET A 6 13.77 1.91 10.22
N SER A 7 14.68 1.00 10.57
CA SER A 7 15.90 0.73 9.77
C SER A 7 15.59 0.10 8.42
N ILE A 8 14.57 -0.76 8.34
CA ILE A 8 14.12 -1.38 7.09
C ILE A 8 13.10 -0.54 6.31
N SER A 9 12.60 0.57 6.91
CA SER A 9 11.60 1.42 6.24
C SER A 9 12.16 2.06 4.96
N GLY A 10 11.41 1.96 3.86
CA GLY A 10 11.73 2.63 2.60
C GLY A 10 11.43 4.12 2.57
N GLU A 11 10.64 4.63 3.52
CA GLU A 11 10.21 6.03 3.56
C GLU A 11 11.16 6.88 4.41
N THR A 12 11.72 7.92 3.82
CA THR A 12 12.67 8.83 4.49
C THR A 12 12.05 9.47 5.72
N MET A 13 10.76 9.85 5.67
CA MET A 13 10.07 10.53 6.76
C MET A 13 10.05 9.73 8.08
N PHE A 14 10.16 8.39 8.03
CA PHE A 14 10.15 7.56 9.23
C PHE A 14 11.53 7.33 9.84
N ARG A 15 12.60 7.74 9.15
CA ARG A 15 13.99 7.53 9.58
C ARG A 15 14.84 8.80 9.51
N GLN A 16 14.30 9.89 8.99
CA GLN A 16 14.96 11.19 9.00
C GLN A 16 15.20 11.63 10.45
N ASP A 17 16.40 12.13 10.74
CA ASP A 17 16.82 12.62 12.05
C ASP A 17 16.77 11.56 13.17
N VAL A 18 16.64 10.27 12.81
CA VAL A 18 16.72 9.13 13.72
C VAL A 18 17.99 8.34 13.41
N GLY A 19 18.92 8.33 14.33
CA GLY A 19 20.17 7.60 14.12
C GLY A 19 20.91 7.31 15.43
N PRO A 20 21.86 6.35 15.40
CA PRO A 20 22.18 5.46 14.26
C PRO A 20 21.11 4.41 14.01
N LEU A 21 20.84 4.11 12.74
CA LEU A 21 19.98 2.99 12.35
C LEU A 21 20.78 1.67 12.39
N LEU A 22 20.05 0.54 12.43
CA LEU A 22 20.66 -0.77 12.37
C LEU A 22 21.26 -1.02 10.97
N THR A 23 22.38 -1.69 10.92
CA THR A 23 23.05 -2.10 9.66
C THR A 23 22.36 -3.35 9.08
N GLY A 24 22.62 -3.63 7.79
CA GLY A 24 22.15 -4.86 7.12
C GLY A 24 20.83 -4.69 6.34
N ALA A 25 20.32 -3.46 6.18
CA ALA A 25 19.22 -3.18 5.28
C ALA A 25 19.70 -2.48 4.01
N GLN A 26 19.40 -3.07 2.85
CA GLN A 26 19.60 -2.48 1.52
C GLN A 26 18.24 -2.02 0.98
N HIS A 27 18.13 -0.74 0.61
CA HIS A 27 16.90 -0.19 0.05
C HIS A 27 16.95 -0.21 -1.46
N VAL A 28 15.89 -0.72 -2.07
CA VAL A 28 15.73 -0.78 -3.53
C VAL A 28 14.56 0.10 -3.97
N PRO A 29 14.60 0.66 -5.19
CA PRO A 29 13.48 1.44 -5.71
C PRO A 29 12.21 0.59 -5.81
N PRO A 30 11.05 1.14 -5.40
CA PRO A 30 9.77 0.43 -5.52
C PRO A 30 9.33 0.30 -6.98
N ALA A 31 8.44 -0.65 -7.26
CA ALA A 31 7.67 -0.63 -8.48
C ALA A 31 6.71 0.56 -8.46
N ASP A 32 6.91 1.51 -9.36
CA ASP A 32 6.06 2.69 -9.52
C ASP A 32 5.75 2.89 -11.01
N PRO A 33 4.62 2.39 -11.51
CA PRO A 33 4.28 2.50 -12.92
C PRO A 33 4.18 3.94 -13.42
N TYR A 34 3.72 4.88 -12.60
CA TYR A 34 3.53 6.27 -12.99
C TYR A 34 4.84 7.09 -12.94
N ARG A 35 5.67 6.90 -11.88
CA ARG A 35 6.93 7.63 -11.69
C ARG A 35 8.13 6.69 -11.79
N CYS A 36 8.10 5.77 -12.76
CA CYS A 36 9.13 4.77 -12.93
C CYS A 36 10.49 5.39 -13.24
N ILE A 37 11.48 5.09 -12.41
CA ILE A 37 12.87 5.56 -12.60
C ILE A 37 13.58 4.83 -13.75
N TRP A 38 13.12 3.61 -14.10
CA TRP A 38 13.70 2.77 -15.15
C TRP A 38 13.12 3.07 -16.52
N ASN A 39 11.88 3.55 -16.55
CA ASN A 39 11.14 3.91 -17.75
C ASN A 39 10.24 5.12 -17.48
N PRO A 40 10.77 6.35 -17.54
CA PRO A 40 10.01 7.57 -17.28
C PRO A 40 8.75 7.75 -18.14
N GLY A 41 8.69 7.07 -19.30
CA GLY A 41 7.51 7.05 -20.18
C GLY A 41 6.33 6.22 -19.64
N GLY A 42 6.52 5.47 -18.53
CA GLY A 42 5.44 4.75 -17.84
C GLY A 42 4.95 3.46 -18.53
N ASN A 43 5.60 3.02 -19.61
CA ASN A 43 5.23 1.75 -20.26
C ASN A 43 5.96 0.57 -19.60
N CYS A 44 5.31 -0.06 -18.62
CA CYS A 44 5.85 -1.22 -17.92
C CYS A 44 5.99 -2.46 -18.82
N GLU A 45 5.14 -2.62 -19.84
CA GLU A 45 5.22 -3.75 -20.77
C GLU A 45 6.52 -3.73 -21.58
N ALA A 46 7.01 -2.54 -21.92
CA ALA A 46 8.24 -2.36 -22.68
C ALA A 46 9.52 -2.38 -21.84
N CYS A 47 9.44 -2.42 -20.52
CA CYS A 47 10.61 -2.31 -19.64
C CYS A 47 11.12 -3.65 -19.08
N ASP A 48 10.46 -4.75 -19.41
CA ASP A 48 10.82 -6.10 -18.98
C ASP A 48 11.06 -6.23 -17.46
N LEU A 49 10.21 -5.57 -16.66
CA LEU A 49 10.24 -5.61 -15.19
C LEU A 49 11.62 -5.28 -14.57
N ARG A 50 12.30 -4.27 -15.08
CA ARG A 50 13.65 -3.87 -14.58
C ARG A 50 13.68 -3.62 -13.07
N CYS A 51 12.56 -3.17 -12.47
CA CYS A 51 12.42 -3.01 -11.03
C CYS A 51 12.55 -4.33 -10.27
N ALA A 52 11.99 -5.43 -10.79
CA ALA A 52 12.15 -6.76 -10.21
C ALA A 52 13.54 -7.34 -10.53
N ALA A 53 14.05 -7.14 -11.75
CA ALA A 53 15.39 -7.57 -12.14
C ALA A 53 16.49 -6.90 -11.29
N TYR A 54 16.26 -5.68 -10.82
CA TYR A 54 17.20 -5.01 -9.92
C TYR A 54 17.26 -5.68 -8.54
N ILE A 55 16.13 -6.19 -8.04
CA ILE A 55 16.13 -6.97 -6.79
C ILE A 55 16.97 -8.25 -6.96
N ASP A 56 16.78 -8.97 -8.07
CA ASP A 56 17.57 -10.16 -8.40
C ASP A 56 19.08 -9.84 -8.46
N TYR A 57 19.44 -8.71 -9.09
CA TYR A 57 20.82 -8.22 -9.13
C TYR A 57 21.41 -7.94 -7.73
N VAL A 58 20.64 -7.27 -6.86
CA VAL A 58 21.09 -6.97 -5.48
C VAL A 58 21.30 -8.27 -4.71
N LEU A 59 20.35 -9.22 -4.79
CA LEU A 59 20.47 -10.52 -4.13
C LEU A 59 21.73 -11.27 -4.59
N GLU A 60 22.02 -11.23 -5.90
CA GLU A 60 23.26 -11.84 -6.45
C GLU A 60 24.52 -11.18 -5.93
N LYS A 61 24.56 -9.84 -5.85
CA LYS A 61 25.80 -9.10 -5.52
C LYS A 61 26.08 -9.06 -4.02
N GLU A 62 25.07 -8.95 -3.18
CA GLU A 62 25.24 -9.00 -1.72
C GLU A 62 25.54 -10.44 -1.24
N GLY A 63 24.87 -11.44 -1.81
CA GLY A 63 25.16 -12.86 -1.61
C GLY A 63 24.73 -13.46 -0.26
N ASP A 64 24.45 -12.64 0.75
CA ASP A 64 24.09 -13.04 2.13
C ASP A 64 22.76 -12.44 2.60
N VAL A 65 21.88 -12.06 1.68
CA VAL A 65 20.59 -11.48 1.99
C VAL A 65 19.64 -12.55 2.52
N GLY A 66 19.20 -12.42 3.77
CA GLY A 66 18.29 -13.37 4.41
C GLY A 66 16.82 -13.21 3.97
N ALA A 67 16.39 -12.00 3.62
CA ALA A 67 15.00 -11.74 3.23
C ALA A 67 14.86 -10.50 2.35
N VAL A 68 13.83 -10.52 1.50
CA VAL A 68 13.26 -9.34 0.83
C VAL A 68 11.95 -9.01 1.51
N ILE A 69 11.79 -7.77 2.00
CA ILE A 69 10.55 -7.30 2.61
C ILE A 69 9.97 -6.13 1.81
N ALA A 70 8.68 -6.19 1.49
CA ALA A 70 7.98 -5.10 0.82
C ALA A 70 6.46 -5.14 1.04
N GLU A 71 5.79 -4.00 0.83
CA GLU A 71 4.32 -3.95 0.74
C GLU A 71 3.87 -4.48 -0.63
N PRO A 72 2.85 -5.38 -0.71
CA PRO A 72 2.30 -5.84 -2.00
C PRO A 72 1.80 -4.70 -2.88
N VAL A 73 1.19 -3.70 -2.28
CA VAL A 73 0.87 -2.39 -2.84
C VAL A 73 1.45 -1.35 -1.91
N ARG A 74 2.40 -0.55 -2.38
CA ARG A 74 2.96 0.53 -1.56
C ARG A 74 1.85 1.51 -1.17
N ASN A 75 1.45 1.50 0.09
CA ASN A 75 0.27 2.23 0.56
C ASN A 75 0.42 3.75 0.48
N THR A 76 1.62 4.29 0.74
CA THR A 76 1.86 5.75 0.74
C THR A 76 1.75 6.40 -0.64
N ALA A 77 1.76 5.61 -1.70
CA ALA A 77 1.62 6.08 -3.09
C ALA A 77 0.59 5.24 -3.87
N VAL A 78 -0.06 4.28 -3.24
CA VAL A 78 -0.97 3.32 -3.85
C VAL A 78 -0.41 2.84 -5.20
N ASN A 79 0.71 2.15 -5.16
CA ASN A 79 1.37 1.63 -6.35
C ASN A 79 1.09 0.12 -6.50
N PRO A 80 0.00 -0.29 -7.17
CA PRO A 80 -0.13 -1.67 -7.63
C PRO A 80 1.03 -1.97 -8.58
N PRO A 81 1.83 -3.01 -8.34
CA PRO A 81 2.94 -3.35 -9.20
C PRO A 81 2.44 -3.85 -10.56
N PRO A 82 3.25 -3.74 -11.63
CA PRO A 82 2.87 -4.27 -12.93
C PRO A 82 2.72 -5.79 -12.92
N PRO A 83 1.91 -6.36 -13.83
CA PRO A 83 1.74 -7.81 -13.94
C PRO A 83 3.08 -8.56 -14.03
N GLY A 84 3.19 -9.66 -13.30
CA GLY A 84 4.40 -10.49 -13.27
C GLY A 84 5.50 -10.01 -12.30
N TYR A 85 5.37 -8.82 -11.72
CA TYR A 85 6.38 -8.28 -10.80
C TYR A 85 6.61 -9.21 -9.60
N TRP A 86 5.56 -9.59 -8.88
CA TRP A 86 5.69 -10.42 -7.68
C TRP A 86 6.17 -11.83 -7.99
N GLN A 87 5.79 -12.40 -9.14
CA GLN A 87 6.30 -13.69 -9.61
C GLN A 87 7.80 -13.61 -9.92
N ALA A 88 8.27 -12.50 -10.48
CA ALA A 88 9.68 -12.29 -10.73
C ALA A 88 10.48 -12.12 -9.41
N VAL A 89 9.95 -11.35 -8.45
CA VAL A 89 10.57 -11.19 -7.12
C VAL A 89 10.61 -12.51 -6.37
N ARG A 90 9.50 -13.32 -6.39
CA ARG A 90 9.47 -14.64 -5.77
C ARG A 90 10.54 -15.57 -6.35
N LYS A 91 10.66 -15.62 -7.69
CA LYS A 91 11.70 -16.41 -8.37
C LYS A 91 13.11 -15.95 -8.00
N ALA A 92 13.34 -14.65 -7.84
CA ALA A 92 14.62 -14.12 -7.40
C ALA A 92 14.94 -14.59 -5.97
N CYS A 93 13.98 -14.45 -5.04
CA CYS A 93 14.14 -14.95 -3.67
C CYS A 93 14.46 -16.45 -3.63
N ASP A 94 13.71 -17.26 -4.39
CA ASP A 94 13.93 -18.73 -4.45
C ASP A 94 15.33 -19.08 -4.99
N ARG A 95 15.79 -18.37 -6.02
CA ARG A 95 17.11 -18.58 -6.63
C ARG A 95 18.27 -18.32 -5.66
N HIS A 96 18.14 -17.29 -4.85
CA HIS A 96 19.19 -16.86 -3.92
C HIS A 96 19.00 -17.36 -2.49
N GLY A 97 17.95 -18.14 -2.21
CA GLY A 97 17.66 -18.67 -0.86
C GLY A 97 17.20 -17.60 0.13
N ALA A 98 16.76 -16.44 -0.34
CA ALA A 98 16.20 -15.38 0.49
C ALA A 98 14.70 -15.62 0.77
N LEU A 99 14.23 -15.24 1.95
CA LEU A 99 12.80 -15.28 2.27
C LEU A 99 12.07 -14.09 1.61
N LEU A 100 10.84 -14.31 1.16
CA LEU A 100 9.93 -13.24 0.77
C LEU A 100 9.00 -12.90 1.93
N VAL A 101 9.09 -11.68 2.43
CA VAL A 101 8.22 -11.13 3.48
C VAL A 101 7.31 -10.09 2.87
N LEU A 102 6.00 -10.28 2.94
CA LEU A 102 5.03 -9.28 2.50
C LEU A 102 4.41 -8.55 3.68
N ASP A 103 4.60 -7.23 3.72
CA ASP A 103 3.93 -6.37 4.68
C ASP A 103 2.57 -5.96 4.15
N GLU A 104 1.54 -6.70 4.55
CA GLU A 104 0.15 -6.43 4.19
C GLU A 104 -0.59 -5.59 5.24
N THR A 105 0.11 -5.03 6.21
CA THR A 105 -0.50 -4.26 7.31
C THR A 105 -1.52 -3.22 6.83
N ALA A 106 -1.32 -2.63 5.65
CA ALA A 106 -2.22 -1.60 5.10
C ALA A 106 -3.24 -2.15 4.09
N VAL A 107 -3.03 -3.33 3.52
CA VAL A 107 -3.77 -3.80 2.34
C VAL A 107 -4.38 -5.20 2.50
N CYS A 108 -4.23 -5.83 3.66
CA CYS A 108 -4.90 -7.10 4.00
C CYS A 108 -6.39 -6.91 4.31
N LEU A 109 -7.02 -8.02 4.68
CA LEU A 109 -8.39 -8.08 5.21
C LEU A 109 -9.41 -7.43 4.28
N GLY A 110 -9.42 -7.83 3.03
CA GLY A 110 -10.42 -7.44 2.06
C GLY A 110 -10.10 -6.18 1.25
N ARG A 111 -9.08 -5.38 1.62
CA ARG A 111 -8.82 -4.09 0.98
C ARG A 111 -8.62 -4.18 -0.53
N THR A 112 -8.02 -5.26 -1.04
CA THR A 112 -7.75 -5.50 -2.47
C THR A 112 -8.78 -6.38 -3.16
N GLY A 113 -9.87 -6.76 -2.44
CA GLY A 113 -10.87 -7.70 -2.94
C GLY A 113 -10.61 -9.17 -2.57
N ASN A 114 -9.47 -9.48 -1.96
CA ASN A 114 -9.15 -10.77 -1.39
C ASN A 114 -8.80 -10.61 0.09
N MET A 115 -8.89 -11.70 0.88
CA MET A 115 -8.53 -11.65 2.30
C MET A 115 -7.10 -11.13 2.50
N PHE A 116 -6.17 -11.56 1.64
CA PHE A 116 -4.78 -11.11 1.61
C PHE A 116 -4.43 -10.56 0.23
N ALA A 117 -3.63 -9.51 0.18
CA ALA A 117 -3.20 -8.90 -1.07
C ALA A 117 -2.28 -9.81 -1.89
N CYS A 118 -1.53 -10.71 -1.26
CA CYS A 118 -0.74 -11.73 -1.95
C CYS A 118 -1.60 -12.63 -2.84
N GLN A 119 -2.86 -12.88 -2.48
CA GLN A 119 -3.82 -13.62 -3.32
C GLN A 119 -4.19 -12.82 -4.57
N THR A 120 -4.36 -11.49 -4.45
CA THR A 120 -4.65 -10.61 -5.58
C THR A 120 -3.53 -10.63 -6.63
N PHE A 121 -2.29 -10.79 -6.18
CA PHE A 121 -1.11 -10.80 -7.05
C PHE A 121 -0.58 -12.21 -7.35
N ASP A 122 -1.29 -13.26 -6.97
CA ASP A 122 -0.92 -14.65 -7.20
C ASP A 122 0.54 -14.95 -6.80
N VAL A 123 0.88 -14.62 -5.56
CA VAL A 123 2.20 -14.86 -4.97
C VAL A 123 2.08 -15.42 -3.56
N ILE A 124 2.90 -16.40 -3.22
CA ILE A 124 2.95 -16.97 -1.87
C ILE A 124 4.21 -16.48 -1.17
N PRO A 125 4.10 -15.65 -0.13
CA PRO A 125 5.24 -15.24 0.68
C PRO A 125 5.65 -16.34 1.66
N ASP A 126 6.86 -16.24 2.18
CA ASP A 126 7.32 -17.08 3.29
C ASP A 126 6.82 -16.55 4.63
N ILE A 127 6.71 -15.24 4.75
CA ILE A 127 6.20 -14.53 5.92
C ILE A 127 5.24 -13.42 5.47
N LEU A 128 4.15 -13.27 6.19
CA LEU A 128 3.14 -12.25 5.98
C LEU A 128 2.93 -11.46 7.28
N THR A 129 2.98 -10.15 7.23
CA THR A 129 2.59 -9.31 8.36
C THR A 129 1.23 -8.65 8.11
N ILE A 130 0.35 -8.69 9.10
CA ILE A 130 -0.99 -8.11 9.05
C ILE A 130 -1.25 -7.24 10.28
N GLY A 131 -2.12 -6.26 10.13
CA GLY A 131 -2.42 -5.33 11.24
C GLY A 131 -3.56 -4.39 10.88
N LYS A 132 -3.54 -3.18 11.44
CA LYS A 132 -4.54 -2.13 11.20
C LYS A 132 -5.99 -2.64 11.29
N GLY A 133 -6.57 -3.10 10.18
CA GLY A 133 -7.92 -3.63 10.10
C GLY A 133 -8.16 -4.90 10.93
N LEU A 134 -7.09 -5.61 11.35
CA LEU A 134 -7.22 -6.87 12.09
C LEU A 134 -7.96 -6.70 13.41
N GLY A 135 -7.84 -5.57 14.08
CA GLY A 135 -8.61 -5.26 15.29
C GLY A 135 -9.93 -4.55 15.04
N GLY A 136 -10.46 -4.60 13.81
CA GLY A 136 -11.72 -3.94 13.44
C GLY A 136 -11.69 -2.42 13.49
N GLY A 137 -10.50 -1.81 13.53
CA GLY A 137 -10.34 -0.36 13.74
C GLY A 137 -10.59 0.11 15.18
N VAL A 138 -10.92 -0.79 16.10
CA VAL A 138 -11.28 -0.50 17.49
C VAL A 138 -10.13 -0.84 18.45
N ILE A 139 -9.52 -2.02 18.27
CA ILE A 139 -8.44 -2.51 19.12
C ILE A 139 -7.13 -2.60 18.32
N PRO A 140 -6.00 -2.05 18.82
CA PRO A 140 -4.71 -2.27 18.20
C PRO A 140 -4.35 -3.76 18.23
N PHE A 141 -4.21 -4.34 17.02
CA PHE A 141 -3.88 -5.74 16.86
C PHE A 141 -3.07 -5.95 15.58
N ALA A 142 -2.02 -6.76 15.69
CA ALA A 142 -1.20 -7.16 14.56
C ALA A 142 -0.77 -8.61 14.72
N ALA A 143 -0.45 -9.26 13.61
CA ALA A 143 0.04 -10.63 13.61
C ALA A 143 1.08 -10.83 12.51
N MET A 144 1.92 -11.83 12.71
CA MET A 144 2.82 -12.39 11.72
C MET A 144 2.40 -13.82 11.43
N ILE A 145 2.30 -14.16 10.16
CA ILE A 145 2.01 -15.51 9.67
C ILE A 145 3.25 -15.98 8.92
N ALA A 146 3.79 -17.12 9.30
CA ALA A 146 4.99 -17.67 8.67
C ALA A 146 4.78 -19.14 8.32
N ARG A 147 5.56 -19.66 7.37
CA ARG A 147 5.62 -21.09 7.11
C ARG A 147 6.09 -21.82 8.37
N THR A 148 5.51 -22.99 8.61
CA THR A 148 5.80 -23.79 9.82
C THR A 148 7.26 -24.21 9.93
N ASP A 149 7.94 -24.47 8.81
CA ASP A 149 9.34 -24.88 8.77
C ASP A 149 10.33 -23.78 9.19
N LEU A 150 9.85 -22.51 9.28
CA LEU A 150 10.63 -21.38 9.80
C LEU A 150 10.66 -21.32 11.35
N ASP A 151 9.84 -22.10 12.05
CA ASP A 151 9.92 -22.24 13.51
C ASP A 151 11.09 -23.18 13.90
N VAL A 152 12.30 -22.67 13.70
CA VAL A 152 13.55 -23.41 13.95
C VAL A 152 14.09 -23.24 15.36
N ALA A 153 13.45 -22.43 16.19
CA ALA A 153 13.94 -22.11 17.53
C ALA A 153 12.81 -22.12 18.62
N PRO A 154 11.99 -23.17 18.67
CA PRO A 154 10.83 -23.21 19.57
C PRO A 154 11.19 -23.15 21.06
N GLN A 155 12.48 -23.39 21.41
CA GLN A 155 13.01 -23.32 22.77
C GLN A 155 13.46 -21.92 23.19
N LYS A 156 13.42 -20.93 22.27
CA LYS A 156 13.90 -19.58 22.53
C LYS A 156 12.73 -18.60 22.54
N GLY A 157 12.61 -17.80 23.58
CA GLY A 157 11.62 -16.72 23.67
C GLY A 157 12.08 -15.48 22.89
N ILE A 158 12.18 -15.58 21.57
CA ILE A 158 12.52 -14.44 20.71
C ILE A 158 11.28 -13.58 20.52
N GLY A 159 11.40 -12.28 20.81
CA GLY A 159 10.28 -11.34 20.61
C GLY A 159 9.12 -11.59 21.59
N HIS A 160 9.41 -11.86 22.85
CA HIS A 160 8.39 -12.02 23.88
C HIS A 160 7.80 -10.65 24.27
N TYR A 161 6.50 -10.47 24.03
CA TYR A 161 5.76 -9.23 24.33
C TYR A 161 4.63 -9.51 25.29
N THR A 162 4.51 -8.70 26.36
CA THR A 162 3.55 -8.93 27.47
C THR A 162 2.09 -9.04 27.00
N HIS A 163 1.71 -8.26 26.00
CA HIS A 163 0.33 -8.18 25.49
C HIS A 163 0.05 -9.05 24.27
N GLU A 164 0.99 -9.86 23.83
CA GLU A 164 0.72 -10.87 22.80
C GLU A 164 -0.37 -11.82 23.29
N LYS A 165 -1.17 -12.38 22.39
CA LYS A 165 -2.28 -13.30 22.74
C LYS A 165 -3.33 -12.68 23.68
N ASN A 166 -3.51 -11.33 23.62
CA ASN A 166 -4.55 -10.66 24.37
C ASN A 166 -5.94 -11.16 23.91
N PRO A 167 -6.77 -11.74 24.81
CA PRO A 167 -8.06 -12.32 24.39
C PRO A 167 -9.05 -11.27 23.85
N VAL A 168 -8.99 -10.02 24.31
CA VAL A 168 -9.85 -8.94 23.81
C VAL A 168 -9.47 -8.59 22.36
N ALA A 169 -8.18 -8.45 22.08
CA ALA A 169 -7.70 -8.20 20.73
C ALA A 169 -8.01 -9.37 19.79
N SER A 170 -7.84 -10.61 20.27
CA SER A 170 -8.16 -11.81 19.49
C SER A 170 -9.66 -11.92 19.19
N ALA A 171 -10.53 -11.59 20.14
CA ALA A 171 -11.98 -11.56 19.93
C ALA A 171 -12.39 -10.47 18.90
N ALA A 172 -11.78 -9.28 18.97
CA ALA A 172 -12.01 -8.22 18.00
C ALA A 172 -11.54 -8.63 16.59
N GLY A 173 -10.38 -9.30 16.48
CA GLY A 173 -9.87 -9.82 15.22
C GLY A 173 -10.77 -10.87 14.60
N LEU A 174 -11.24 -11.83 15.40
CA LEU A 174 -12.19 -12.86 14.95
C LEU A 174 -13.49 -12.23 14.44
N ALA A 175 -14.07 -11.27 15.18
CA ALA A 175 -15.27 -10.57 14.78
C ALA A 175 -15.07 -9.78 13.47
N ALA A 176 -13.92 -9.14 13.28
CA ALA A 176 -13.60 -8.43 12.05
C ALA A 176 -13.53 -9.39 10.85
N ILE A 177 -12.88 -10.54 11.00
CA ILE A 177 -12.78 -11.58 9.95
C ILE A 177 -14.19 -12.12 9.62
N GLU A 178 -14.98 -12.46 10.64
CA GLU A 178 -16.34 -12.99 10.47
C GLU A 178 -17.24 -12.01 9.71
N ILE A 179 -17.17 -10.71 10.02
CA ILE A 179 -17.93 -9.67 9.32
C ILE A 179 -17.50 -9.59 7.85
N ILE A 180 -16.19 -9.61 7.57
CA ILE A 180 -15.69 -9.56 6.20
C ILE A 180 -16.21 -10.74 5.37
N GLU A 181 -16.21 -11.94 5.94
CA GLU A 181 -16.64 -13.15 5.27
C GLU A 181 -18.18 -13.21 5.12
N THR A 182 -18.92 -12.93 6.20
CA THR A 182 -20.38 -13.09 6.22
C THR A 182 -21.13 -11.99 5.48
N GLN A 183 -20.58 -10.79 5.39
CA GLN A 183 -21.18 -9.65 4.68
C GLN A 183 -20.69 -9.49 3.24
N ASN A 184 -19.94 -10.46 2.71
CA ASN A 184 -19.42 -10.45 1.34
C ASN A 184 -18.59 -9.20 1.00
N LEU A 185 -17.84 -8.67 1.98
CA LEU A 185 -17.11 -7.42 1.82
C LEU A 185 -15.92 -7.52 0.84
N LEU A 186 -15.44 -8.73 0.56
CA LEU A 186 -14.40 -8.95 -0.44
C LEU A 186 -14.90 -8.58 -1.85
N GLN A 187 -16.06 -9.10 -2.25
CA GLN A 187 -16.66 -8.79 -3.54
C GLN A 187 -17.08 -7.32 -3.62
N GLN A 188 -17.66 -6.78 -2.54
CA GLN A 188 -18.00 -5.35 -2.46
C GLN A 188 -16.77 -4.46 -2.69
N ALA A 189 -15.63 -4.83 -2.13
CA ALA A 189 -14.38 -4.06 -2.33
C ALA A 189 -13.92 -4.06 -3.80
N VAL A 190 -14.13 -5.16 -4.53
CA VAL A 190 -13.87 -5.21 -5.98
C VAL A 190 -14.84 -4.30 -6.73
N ASP A 191 -16.16 -4.50 -6.52
CA ASP A 191 -17.21 -3.81 -7.27
C ASP A 191 -17.14 -2.28 -7.07
N LEU A 192 -17.05 -1.84 -5.81
CA LEU A 192 -16.94 -0.41 -5.49
C LEU A 192 -15.56 0.17 -5.85
N GLY A 193 -14.51 -0.63 -5.81
CA GLY A 193 -13.18 -0.23 -6.24
C GLY A 193 -13.13 0.08 -7.74
N ASP A 194 -13.66 -0.84 -8.56
CA ASP A 194 -13.75 -0.66 -10.02
C ASP A 194 -14.66 0.52 -10.39
N TYR A 195 -15.78 0.66 -9.68
CA TYR A 195 -16.67 1.80 -9.83
C TYR A 195 -15.94 3.12 -9.53
N ALA A 196 -15.24 3.21 -8.38
CA ALA A 196 -14.53 4.41 -7.98
C ALA A 196 -13.40 4.78 -8.96
N ILE A 197 -12.61 3.81 -9.42
CA ILE A 197 -11.55 4.04 -10.42
C ILE A 197 -12.13 4.58 -11.71
N LYS A 198 -13.25 4.02 -12.18
CA LYS A 198 -13.91 4.51 -13.40
C LYS A 198 -14.40 5.95 -13.24
N HIS A 199 -15.01 6.28 -12.10
CA HIS A 199 -15.50 7.62 -11.80
C HIS A 199 -14.34 8.62 -11.68
N LEU A 200 -13.30 8.29 -10.91
CA LEU A 200 -12.10 9.11 -10.76
C LEU A 200 -11.36 9.37 -12.08
N LYS A 201 -11.36 8.42 -13.01
CA LYS A 201 -10.82 8.62 -14.35
C LYS A 201 -11.69 9.57 -15.19
N GLY A 202 -13.01 9.60 -14.95
CA GLY A 202 -13.90 10.62 -15.50
C GLY A 202 -13.52 12.00 -14.99
N ILE A 203 -13.42 12.18 -13.68
CA ILE A 203 -12.97 13.45 -13.05
C ILE A 203 -11.57 13.85 -13.57
N GLN A 204 -10.64 12.91 -13.70
CA GLN A 204 -9.32 13.17 -14.26
C GLN A 204 -9.38 13.79 -15.68
N ALA A 205 -10.35 13.43 -16.50
CA ALA A 205 -10.46 13.95 -17.86
C ALA A 205 -10.67 15.46 -17.86
N ASP A 206 -11.47 15.96 -16.92
CA ASP A 206 -11.86 17.36 -16.81
C ASP A 206 -10.93 18.20 -15.91
N HIS A 207 -10.14 17.54 -15.04
CA HIS A 207 -9.26 18.20 -14.08
C HIS A 207 -7.77 17.97 -14.38
N PRO A 208 -7.08 18.94 -15.01
CA PRO A 208 -5.66 18.82 -15.36
C PRO A 208 -4.72 18.68 -14.15
N LEU A 209 -5.17 19.04 -12.95
CA LEU A 209 -4.44 18.84 -11.70
C LEU A 209 -4.21 17.37 -11.40
N ILE A 210 -5.09 16.47 -11.85
CA ILE A 210 -4.94 15.02 -11.65
C ILE A 210 -4.00 14.45 -12.72
N GLY A 211 -2.81 14.05 -12.31
CA GLY A 211 -1.82 13.40 -13.17
C GLY A 211 -2.11 11.93 -13.41
N ASP A 212 -2.48 11.22 -12.34
CA ASP A 212 -2.76 9.78 -12.41
C ASP A 212 -3.82 9.35 -11.39
N VAL A 213 -4.60 8.35 -11.78
CA VAL A 213 -5.58 7.65 -10.94
C VAL A 213 -5.30 6.16 -11.00
N ARG A 214 -5.08 5.53 -9.85
CA ARG A 214 -4.76 4.11 -9.74
C ARG A 214 -5.29 3.49 -8.46
N GLY A 215 -5.40 2.16 -8.45
CA GLY A 215 -5.87 1.44 -7.28
C GLY A 215 -6.13 -0.02 -7.55
N VAL A 216 -6.51 -0.74 -6.51
CA VAL A 216 -6.97 -2.12 -6.52
C VAL A 216 -7.95 -2.33 -5.37
N GLY A 217 -9.14 -2.82 -5.66
CA GLY A 217 -10.23 -2.84 -4.68
C GLY A 217 -10.46 -1.44 -4.08
N LEU A 218 -10.66 -1.35 -2.78
CA LEU A 218 -10.81 -0.08 -2.04
C LEU A 218 -9.47 0.48 -1.50
N VAL A 219 -8.39 0.25 -2.23
CA VAL A 219 -7.10 0.95 -2.07
C VAL A 219 -6.93 1.82 -3.29
N LEU A 220 -7.31 3.10 -3.19
CA LEU A 220 -7.39 4.04 -4.30
C LEU A 220 -6.39 5.18 -4.12
N GLY A 221 -5.94 5.77 -5.20
CA GLY A 221 -4.98 6.86 -5.14
C GLY A 221 -5.05 7.82 -6.32
N ILE A 222 -4.82 9.09 -6.01
CA ILE A 222 -4.80 10.20 -6.96
C ILE A 222 -3.46 10.92 -6.83
N ASP A 223 -2.71 11.04 -7.91
CA ASP A 223 -1.44 11.78 -7.92
C ASP A 223 -1.68 13.17 -8.53
N LEU A 224 -1.50 14.23 -7.74
CA LEU A 224 -1.69 15.58 -8.20
C LEU A 224 -0.39 16.16 -8.75
N VAL A 225 -0.48 16.78 -9.91
CA VAL A 225 0.65 17.36 -10.64
C VAL A 225 0.36 18.78 -11.07
N LYS A 226 1.41 19.59 -11.20
CA LYS A 226 1.32 20.93 -11.80
C LYS A 226 1.11 20.82 -13.31
N ASP A 227 1.75 19.83 -13.92
CA ASP A 227 1.70 19.55 -15.34
C ASP A 227 1.88 18.03 -15.57
N ARG A 228 1.07 17.45 -16.44
CA ARG A 228 1.05 16.01 -16.72
C ARG A 228 2.30 15.52 -17.47
N GLY A 229 2.94 16.39 -18.24
CA GLY A 229 4.14 16.04 -19.00
C GLY A 229 5.37 15.93 -18.10
N SER A 230 5.59 16.93 -17.26
CA SER A 230 6.71 16.96 -16.31
C SER A 230 6.46 16.08 -15.08
N LYS A 231 5.19 15.79 -14.76
CA LYS A 231 4.75 15.12 -13.52
C LYS A 231 5.24 15.85 -12.26
N GLU A 232 5.48 17.18 -12.32
CA GLU A 232 5.88 17.97 -11.17
C GLU A 232 4.79 17.94 -10.09
N ARG A 233 5.16 17.67 -8.86
CA ARG A 233 4.23 17.52 -7.73
C ARG A 233 3.52 18.82 -7.41
N ALA A 234 2.19 18.80 -7.31
CA ALA A 234 1.35 19.94 -6.97
C ALA A 234 1.11 20.04 -5.46
N ILE A 235 2.19 20.19 -4.66
CA ILE A 235 2.15 20.11 -3.19
C ILE A 235 1.15 21.11 -2.59
N THR A 236 1.26 22.40 -2.94
CA THR A 236 0.37 23.45 -2.42
C THR A 236 -1.09 23.22 -2.81
N ALA A 237 -1.33 22.72 -4.04
CA ALA A 237 -2.68 22.43 -4.47
C ALA A 237 -3.26 21.21 -3.74
N ALA A 238 -2.44 20.21 -3.43
CA ALA A 238 -2.86 19.04 -2.65
C ALA A 238 -3.28 19.42 -1.22
N ASP A 239 -2.52 20.31 -0.57
CA ASP A 239 -2.87 20.80 0.76
C ASP A 239 -4.18 21.60 0.73
N ARG A 240 -4.35 22.48 -0.26
CA ARG A 240 -5.59 23.26 -0.43
C ARG A 240 -6.77 22.34 -0.69
N LEU A 241 -6.61 21.34 -1.57
CA LEU A 241 -7.65 20.36 -1.86
C LEU A 241 -8.06 19.57 -0.61
N MET A 242 -7.08 19.14 0.19
CA MET A 242 -7.36 18.42 1.42
C MET A 242 -8.21 19.26 2.39
N TYR A 243 -7.88 20.53 2.58
CA TYR A 243 -8.64 21.42 3.48
C TYR A 243 -10.02 21.78 2.89
N GLU A 244 -10.13 21.97 1.59
CA GLU A 244 -11.42 22.22 0.93
C GLU A 244 -12.35 21.01 1.06
N CYS A 245 -11.85 19.80 0.82
CA CYS A 245 -12.60 18.57 1.06
C CYS A 245 -13.01 18.42 2.52
N LEU A 246 -12.10 18.67 3.46
CA LEU A 246 -12.39 18.59 4.89
C LEU A 246 -13.50 19.56 5.31
N HIS A 247 -13.48 20.78 4.78
CA HIS A 247 -14.52 21.78 5.02
C HIS A 247 -15.90 21.31 4.54
N ASN A 248 -15.92 20.55 3.47
CA ASN A 248 -17.15 19.98 2.87
C ASN A 248 -17.50 18.57 3.40
N GLY A 249 -16.81 18.08 4.43
CA GLY A 249 -17.15 16.83 5.13
C GLY A 249 -16.39 15.58 4.65
N LEU A 250 -15.43 15.71 3.72
CA LEU A 250 -14.58 14.60 3.28
C LEU A 250 -13.18 14.72 3.90
N SER A 251 -12.85 13.75 4.77
CA SER A 251 -11.55 13.71 5.45
C SER A 251 -10.62 12.67 4.84
N PHE A 252 -9.43 13.09 4.44
CA PHE A 252 -8.30 12.24 4.06
C PHE A 252 -6.99 12.95 4.43
N LYS A 253 -5.87 12.30 4.19
CA LYS A 253 -4.55 12.91 4.33
C LYS A 253 -3.82 12.92 3.00
N THR A 254 -2.92 13.87 2.80
CA THR A 254 -1.95 13.81 1.71
C THR A 254 -0.76 12.92 2.06
N SER A 255 -0.12 12.38 1.06
CA SER A 255 1.11 11.60 1.16
C SER A 255 2.09 12.01 0.07
N GLN A 256 3.39 11.78 0.25
CA GLN A 256 4.39 12.12 -0.75
C GLN A 256 4.32 13.60 -1.22
N GLY A 257 3.68 14.46 -0.45
CA GLY A 257 3.46 15.88 -0.72
C GLY A 257 2.30 16.21 -1.67
N SER A 258 1.94 15.33 -2.61
CA SER A 258 0.87 15.62 -3.59
C SER A 258 0.01 14.41 -3.94
N PHE A 259 0.21 13.32 -3.24
CA PHE A 259 -0.56 12.09 -3.46
C PHE A 259 -1.71 12.00 -2.45
N ILE A 260 -2.88 11.60 -2.91
CA ILE A 260 -4.09 11.41 -2.09
C ILE A 260 -4.42 9.93 -2.06
N PRO A 261 -4.07 9.21 -0.97
CA PRO A 261 -4.56 7.85 -0.77
C PRO A 261 -5.99 7.88 -0.24
N LEU A 262 -6.90 7.15 -0.89
CA LEU A 262 -8.27 6.96 -0.45
C LEU A 262 -8.47 5.50 -0.08
N SER A 263 -8.85 5.27 1.17
CA SER A 263 -9.09 3.93 1.73
C SER A 263 -10.35 3.96 2.59
N PRO A 264 -11.54 4.09 1.96
CA PRO A 264 -12.81 4.15 2.69
C PRO A 264 -13.06 2.85 3.45
N PRO A 265 -13.94 2.80 4.46
CA PRO A 265 -14.28 1.56 5.14
C PRO A 265 -14.80 0.51 4.14
N LEU A 266 -14.54 -0.78 4.38
CA LEU A 266 -15.05 -1.85 3.50
C LEU A 266 -16.58 -1.89 3.44
N THR A 267 -17.24 -1.36 4.48
CA THR A 267 -18.70 -1.27 4.59
C THR A 267 -19.29 -0.03 3.92
N ILE A 268 -18.47 0.78 3.23
CA ILE A 268 -18.97 1.97 2.53
C ILE A 268 -20.06 1.58 1.52
N THR A 269 -21.13 2.35 1.48
CA THR A 269 -22.16 2.20 0.45
C THR A 269 -21.78 2.95 -0.81
N GLN A 270 -22.38 2.57 -1.95
CA GLN A 270 -22.17 3.32 -3.20
C GLN A 270 -22.61 4.79 -3.04
N GLN A 271 -23.70 5.07 -2.35
CA GLN A 271 -24.17 6.44 -2.13
C GLN A 271 -23.16 7.29 -1.34
N GLU A 272 -22.54 6.73 -0.30
CA GLU A 272 -21.50 7.42 0.47
C GLU A 272 -20.24 7.64 -0.38
N LEU A 273 -19.90 6.67 -1.24
CA LEU A 273 -18.78 6.79 -2.18
C LEU A 273 -19.06 7.88 -3.22
N ASP A 274 -20.27 7.93 -3.79
CA ASP A 274 -20.69 8.98 -4.72
C ASP A 274 -20.58 10.37 -4.07
N GLN A 275 -21.09 10.51 -2.85
CA GLN A 275 -20.99 11.76 -2.11
C GLN A 275 -19.51 12.18 -1.88
N ALA A 276 -18.64 11.23 -1.58
CA ALA A 276 -17.21 11.52 -1.39
C ALA A 276 -16.55 11.98 -2.71
N LEU A 277 -16.91 11.35 -3.83
CA LEU A 277 -16.39 11.71 -5.16
C LEU A 277 -16.91 13.07 -5.63
N ASP A 278 -18.18 13.39 -5.39
CA ASP A 278 -18.79 14.70 -5.70
C ASP A 278 -18.12 15.84 -4.91
N ILE A 279 -17.83 15.61 -3.61
CA ILE A 279 -17.09 16.57 -2.79
C ILE A 279 -15.69 16.79 -3.34
N LEU A 280 -15.00 15.72 -3.72
CA LEU A 280 -13.65 15.78 -4.29
C LEU A 280 -13.62 16.57 -5.60
N GLU A 281 -14.56 16.31 -6.52
CA GLU A 281 -14.67 16.99 -7.81
C GLU A 281 -14.97 18.47 -7.66
N SER A 282 -15.95 18.81 -6.79
CA SER A 282 -16.28 20.19 -6.47
C SER A 282 -15.08 20.95 -5.87
N ALA A 283 -14.34 20.32 -4.97
CA ALA A 283 -13.16 20.90 -4.35
C ALA A 283 -12.01 21.08 -5.35
N LEU A 284 -11.84 20.16 -6.31
CA LEU A 284 -10.86 20.29 -7.40
C LEU A 284 -11.16 21.54 -8.24
N THR A 285 -12.43 21.76 -8.62
CA THR A 285 -12.85 22.96 -9.36
C THR A 285 -12.46 24.23 -8.60
N VAL A 286 -12.78 24.31 -7.30
CA VAL A 286 -12.43 25.49 -6.47
C VAL A 286 -10.91 25.73 -6.40
N VAL A 287 -10.12 24.64 -6.31
CA VAL A 287 -8.66 24.74 -6.24
C VAL A 287 -8.05 25.16 -7.58
N GLU A 288 -8.60 24.70 -8.70
CA GLU A 288 -8.12 25.03 -10.04
C GLU A 288 -8.48 26.47 -10.44
N ASP A 289 -9.68 26.96 -10.12
CA ASP A 289 -10.11 28.33 -10.41
C ASP A 289 -9.30 29.39 -9.65
N ASN A 290 -8.68 29.02 -8.56
CA ASN A 290 -7.88 29.91 -7.71
C ASN A 290 -6.35 29.65 -7.81
N ARG A 291 -5.90 29.11 -8.92
CA ARG A 291 -4.46 28.88 -9.22
C ARG A 291 -3.70 30.15 -9.55
#